data_bd86482e24b50a429091c0dce3ea2b70
#
_entry.id   bd86482e24b50a429091c0dce3ea2b70
#
_cell.length_a   1.000
_cell.length_b   1.000
_cell.length_c   1.000
_cell.angle_alpha   90.00
_cell.angle_beta   90.00
_cell.angle_gamma   90.00
#
_symmetry.space_group_name_H-M   'P 1'
#
loop_
_entity.id
_entity.type
_entity.pdbx_description
1 polymer ?
#
loop_
_entity_poly.entity_id
_entity_poly.type
_entity_poly.pdbx_seq_one_letter_code
_entity_poly.pdbx_strand_id
1 'polypeptide(L)'
;MPTNMFRGFENAGDEEGLIFVVLGNDDPGIITWVPNVLIKAKETGLALLDDNSLIDLKENEIPPNRKLLEPISNETLQKFDNYRIDEIEKFICRFKNQTNHEINLNNGIKLIQIIGSSFSNKNYNAIIDHDTGFNLSILKGKQGLIEDLVFDKPTILFSQKGNWKVKIEKNEFNINSKDTFSLPLNTKVSVSIDNNEDCFLNCVSKA
;
A
#
# COMPACT_ATOMS: atom_id res chain seq x y z
N MET A 1 -6.52 1.19 6.34
CA MET A 1 -7.77 1.94 6.66
C MET A 1 -8.92 0.95 6.62
N PRO A 2 -9.88 1.00 7.55
CA PRO A 2 -10.98 0.03 7.61
C PRO A 2 -11.80 0.01 6.31
N THR A 3 -12.46 -1.13 6.04
CA THR A 3 -13.48 -1.26 4.99
C THR A 3 -14.73 -0.45 5.36
N ASN A 4 -15.70 -0.34 4.47
CA ASN A 4 -16.94 0.43 4.67
C ASN A 4 -16.77 1.92 4.96
N MET A 5 -15.63 2.50 4.64
CA MET A 5 -15.33 3.92 4.82
C MET A 5 -14.94 4.55 3.49
N PHE A 6 -15.57 5.67 3.13
CA PHE A 6 -15.11 6.46 2.00
C PHE A 6 -13.74 7.08 2.28
N ARG A 7 -12.90 7.10 1.26
CA ARG A 7 -11.53 7.57 1.32
C ARG A 7 -11.29 8.54 0.16
N GLY A 8 -10.63 9.63 0.49
CA GLY A 8 -10.11 10.56 -0.50
C GLY A 8 -8.67 10.90 -0.17
N PHE A 9 -7.90 11.22 -1.20
CA PHE A 9 -6.52 11.63 -1.06
C PHE A 9 -6.34 12.97 -1.76
N GLU A 10 -5.69 13.89 -1.11
CA GLU A 10 -5.35 15.20 -1.63
C GLU A 10 -3.85 15.43 -1.43
N ASN A 11 -3.16 15.85 -2.47
CA ASN A 11 -1.78 16.31 -2.33
C ASN A 11 -1.80 17.73 -1.77
N ALA A 12 -1.49 17.87 -0.49
CA ALA A 12 -1.43 19.15 0.20
C ALA A 12 -0.08 19.88 0.07
N GLY A 13 0.87 19.28 -0.67
CA GLY A 13 2.19 19.88 -0.96
C GLY A 13 2.29 20.40 -2.37
N ASP A 14 3.38 21.11 -2.65
CA ASP A 14 3.68 21.70 -3.96
C ASP A 14 4.48 20.73 -4.87
N GLU A 15 4.94 19.61 -4.31
CA GLU A 15 5.70 18.59 -5.04
C GLU A 15 4.84 17.38 -5.40
N GLU A 16 5.33 16.54 -6.33
CA GLU A 16 4.67 15.30 -6.72
C GLU A 16 4.50 14.37 -5.52
N GLY A 17 3.26 13.96 -5.23
CA GLY A 17 2.92 12.98 -4.19
C GLY A 17 2.86 11.57 -4.77
N LEU A 18 3.38 10.58 -4.03
CA LEU A 18 3.27 9.16 -4.35
C LEU A 18 2.36 8.48 -3.32
N ILE A 19 1.35 7.78 -3.81
CA ILE A 19 0.49 6.92 -2.98
C ILE A 19 0.78 5.47 -3.32
N PHE A 20 1.26 4.71 -2.35
CA PHE A 20 1.39 3.26 -2.43
C PHE A 20 0.20 2.61 -1.75
N VAL A 21 -0.58 1.85 -2.50
CA VAL A 21 -1.83 1.22 -2.02
C VAL A 21 -1.66 -0.29 -1.97
N VAL A 22 -2.03 -0.88 -0.84
CA VAL A 22 -2.12 -2.33 -0.66
C VAL A 22 -3.56 -2.68 -0.33
N LEU A 23 -4.15 -3.57 -1.11
CA LEU A 23 -5.50 -4.10 -0.87
C LEU A 23 -5.39 -5.48 -0.22
N GLY A 24 -6.01 -5.62 0.94
CA GLY A 24 -6.04 -6.87 1.70
C GLY A 24 -7.19 -7.81 1.30
N ASN A 25 -7.27 -8.97 1.93
CA ASN A 25 -8.33 -9.95 1.68
C ASN A 25 -9.72 -9.48 2.14
N ASP A 26 -9.78 -8.46 2.98
CA ASP A 26 -10.99 -7.79 3.42
C ASP A 26 -11.56 -6.83 2.36
N ASP A 27 -10.80 -6.57 1.28
CA ASP A 27 -11.27 -5.80 0.14
C ASP A 27 -11.83 -6.75 -0.94
N PRO A 28 -13.14 -6.73 -1.20
CA PRO A 28 -13.77 -7.57 -2.22
C PRO A 28 -13.46 -7.12 -3.66
N GLY A 29 -12.66 -6.07 -3.85
CA GLY A 29 -12.40 -5.47 -5.16
C GLY A 29 -13.57 -4.67 -5.72
N ILE A 30 -14.62 -4.44 -4.93
CA ILE A 30 -15.78 -3.64 -5.31
C ILE A 30 -15.58 -2.21 -4.80
N ILE A 31 -15.57 -1.26 -5.71
CA ILE A 31 -15.45 0.16 -5.38
C ILE A 31 -16.82 0.80 -5.40
N THR A 32 -17.22 1.39 -4.28
CA THR A 32 -18.41 2.24 -4.20
C THR A 32 -17.99 3.70 -4.22
N TRP A 33 -18.50 4.44 -5.19
CA TRP A 33 -18.15 5.83 -5.37
C TRP A 33 -19.08 6.75 -4.57
N VAL A 34 -18.52 7.79 -3.97
CA VAL A 34 -19.30 8.86 -3.34
C VAL A 34 -20.15 9.55 -4.43
N PRO A 35 -21.46 9.78 -4.21
CA PRO A 35 -22.34 10.37 -5.21
C PRO A 35 -21.79 11.62 -5.88
N ASN A 36 -21.23 12.55 -5.10
CA ASN A 36 -20.63 13.79 -5.62
C ASN A 36 -19.47 13.56 -6.60
N VAL A 37 -18.72 12.47 -6.45
CA VAL A 37 -17.61 12.14 -7.37
C VAL A 37 -18.16 11.77 -8.73
N LEU A 38 -19.21 10.94 -8.78
CA LEU A 38 -19.88 10.56 -10.03
C LEU A 38 -20.51 11.77 -10.74
N ILE A 39 -21.14 12.67 -9.98
CA ILE A 39 -21.74 13.90 -10.52
C ILE A 39 -20.65 14.80 -11.14
N LYS A 40 -19.59 15.08 -10.39
CA LYS A 40 -18.47 15.92 -10.89
C LYS A 40 -17.76 15.30 -12.08
N ALA A 41 -17.54 13.98 -12.08
CA ALA A 41 -16.94 13.29 -13.23
C ALA A 41 -17.80 13.50 -14.50
N LYS A 42 -19.11 13.35 -14.37
CA LYS A 42 -20.05 13.56 -15.50
C LYS A 42 -20.01 14.99 -16.04
N GLU A 43 -19.82 16.00 -15.20
CA GLU A 43 -19.65 17.40 -15.63
C GLU A 43 -18.39 17.58 -16.51
N THR A 44 -17.36 16.76 -16.32
CA THR A 44 -16.15 16.77 -17.16
C THR A 44 -16.28 15.91 -18.41
N GLY A 45 -17.37 15.17 -18.57
CA GLY A 45 -17.61 14.22 -19.64
C GLY A 45 -17.18 12.79 -19.30
N LEU A 46 -16.61 12.54 -18.13
CA LEU A 46 -16.25 11.20 -17.67
C LEU A 46 -17.41 10.56 -16.92
N ALA A 47 -17.68 9.30 -17.20
CA ALA A 47 -18.70 8.53 -16.48
C ALA A 47 -18.25 7.07 -16.27
N LEU A 48 -18.86 6.40 -15.31
CA LEU A 48 -18.72 4.96 -15.11
C LEU A 48 -19.95 4.24 -15.64
N LEU A 49 -19.71 3.09 -16.24
CA LEU A 49 -20.77 2.15 -16.62
C LEU A 49 -21.10 1.21 -15.44
N ASP A 50 -22.17 0.49 -15.57
CA ASP A 50 -22.67 -0.46 -14.57
C ASP A 50 -21.71 -1.63 -14.24
N ASP A 51 -20.68 -1.83 -15.05
CA ASP A 51 -19.57 -2.77 -14.80
C ASP A 51 -18.30 -2.09 -14.21
N ASN A 52 -18.41 -0.83 -13.79
CA ASN A 52 -17.33 0.03 -13.33
C ASN A 52 -16.27 0.39 -14.39
N SER A 53 -16.50 0.13 -15.66
CA SER A 53 -15.64 0.63 -16.73
C SER A 53 -15.83 2.13 -16.93
N LEU A 54 -14.74 2.84 -17.22
CA LEU A 54 -14.74 4.27 -17.48
C LEU A 54 -15.10 4.55 -18.94
N ILE A 55 -15.94 5.54 -19.18
CA ILE A 55 -16.27 6.03 -20.52
C ILE A 55 -16.11 7.56 -20.59
N ASP A 56 -15.56 8.05 -21.70
CA ASP A 56 -15.59 9.47 -22.05
C ASP A 56 -16.80 9.73 -22.95
N LEU A 57 -17.81 10.41 -22.40
CA LEU A 57 -19.06 10.73 -23.09
C LEU A 57 -18.92 11.84 -24.16
N LYS A 58 -17.75 12.51 -24.23
CA LYS A 58 -17.46 13.49 -25.29
C LYS A 58 -17.01 12.80 -26.58
N GLU A 59 -16.39 11.64 -26.44
CA GLU A 59 -15.77 10.91 -27.55
C GLU A 59 -16.52 9.61 -27.90
N ASN A 60 -17.30 9.08 -26.94
CA ASN A 60 -17.94 7.76 -27.08
C ASN A 60 -19.41 7.78 -26.72
N GLU A 61 -20.19 6.98 -27.43
CA GLU A 61 -21.56 6.67 -27.07
C GLU A 61 -21.63 5.51 -26.07
N ILE A 62 -22.64 5.53 -25.21
CA ILE A 62 -22.87 4.44 -24.26
C ILE A 62 -23.18 3.15 -25.03
N PRO A 63 -22.45 2.04 -24.79
CA PRO A 63 -22.74 0.78 -25.49
C PRO A 63 -24.18 0.32 -25.26
N PRO A 64 -24.83 -0.28 -26.27
CA PRO A 64 -26.28 -0.62 -26.20
C PRO A 64 -26.67 -1.52 -25.03
N ASN A 65 -25.73 -2.33 -24.52
CA ASN A 65 -25.96 -3.29 -23.44
C ASN A 65 -25.48 -2.77 -22.07
N ARG A 66 -25.18 -1.49 -21.98
CA ARG A 66 -24.65 -0.89 -20.75
C ARG A 66 -25.47 0.31 -20.32
N LYS A 67 -25.39 0.61 -19.04
CA LYS A 67 -26.00 1.80 -18.44
C LYS A 67 -24.95 2.58 -17.65
N LEU A 68 -25.19 3.86 -17.46
CA LEU A 68 -24.37 4.64 -16.53
C LEU A 68 -24.59 4.11 -15.11
N LEU A 69 -23.49 4.07 -14.36
CA LEU A 69 -23.55 3.77 -12.94
C LEU A 69 -24.29 4.91 -12.22
N GLU A 70 -25.39 4.56 -11.60
CA GLU A 70 -26.17 5.53 -10.82
C GLU A 70 -25.54 5.72 -9.42
N PRO A 71 -25.55 6.93 -8.89
CA PRO A 71 -25.13 7.18 -7.53
C PRO A 71 -25.94 6.34 -6.53
N ILE A 72 -25.28 5.84 -5.49
CA ILE A 72 -25.96 5.13 -4.41
C ILE A 72 -26.99 6.04 -3.72
N SER A 73 -28.08 5.44 -3.25
CA SER A 73 -29.12 6.18 -2.53
C SER A 73 -28.63 6.72 -1.18
N ASN A 74 -29.27 7.76 -0.69
CA ASN A 74 -29.00 8.29 0.65
C ASN A 74 -29.21 7.25 1.75
N GLU A 75 -30.17 6.33 1.58
CA GLU A 75 -30.39 5.22 2.51
C GLU A 75 -29.19 4.26 2.54
N THR A 76 -28.63 3.95 1.37
CA THR A 76 -27.41 3.14 1.27
C THR A 76 -26.21 3.88 1.83
N LEU A 77 -26.10 5.19 1.57
CA LEU A 77 -25.01 6.02 2.08
C LEU A 77 -24.96 6.04 3.62
N GLN A 78 -26.10 6.00 4.30
CA GLN A 78 -26.18 5.96 5.76
C GLN A 78 -25.70 4.65 6.38
N LYS A 79 -25.53 3.59 5.57
CA LYS A 79 -24.99 2.29 6.03
C LYS A 79 -23.47 2.26 6.10
N PHE A 80 -22.78 3.27 5.54
CA PHE A 80 -21.34 3.36 5.65
C PHE A 80 -20.91 3.89 7.02
N ASP A 81 -19.81 3.37 7.52
CA ASP A 81 -19.31 3.71 8.84
C ASP A 81 -18.79 5.16 8.88
N ASN A 82 -19.19 5.88 9.93
CA ASN A 82 -18.68 7.19 10.25
C ASN A 82 -17.74 7.06 11.45
N TYR A 83 -16.44 7.00 11.14
CA TYR A 83 -15.41 6.97 12.18
C TYR A 83 -15.12 8.36 12.74
N ARG A 84 -14.97 8.45 14.05
CA ARG A 84 -14.46 9.65 14.70
C ARG A 84 -12.94 9.74 14.46
N ILE A 85 -12.39 10.95 14.59
CA ILE A 85 -10.95 11.18 14.36
C ILE A 85 -10.08 10.31 15.28
N ASP A 86 -10.47 10.20 16.57
CA ASP A 86 -9.75 9.39 17.55
C ASP A 86 -9.82 7.87 17.27
N GLU A 87 -10.87 7.42 16.60
CA GLU A 87 -10.99 6.04 16.16
C GLU A 87 -10.12 5.74 14.92
N ILE A 88 -9.95 6.74 14.05
CA ILE A 88 -9.10 6.62 12.86
C ILE A 88 -7.62 6.65 13.22
N GLU A 89 -7.21 7.41 14.24
CA GLU A 89 -5.81 7.56 14.66
C GLU A 89 -5.11 6.20 14.92
N LYS A 90 -5.81 5.19 15.42
CA LYS A 90 -5.27 3.84 15.63
C LYS A 90 -4.85 3.12 14.34
N PHE A 91 -5.37 3.55 13.19
CA PHE A 91 -5.01 3.02 11.87
C PHE A 91 -3.96 3.87 11.14
N ILE A 92 -3.38 4.87 11.79
CA ILE A 92 -2.39 5.77 11.21
C ILE A 92 -1.03 5.54 11.85
N CYS A 93 -0.08 5.10 11.05
CA CYS A 93 1.33 5.07 11.43
C CYS A 93 2.02 6.32 10.87
N ARG A 94 2.25 7.31 11.72
CA ARG A 94 2.93 8.54 11.31
C ARG A 94 4.43 8.34 11.20
N PHE A 95 5.02 8.82 10.12
CA PHE A 95 6.45 8.68 9.85
C PHE A 95 7.33 9.12 11.03
N LYS A 96 7.01 10.26 11.66
CA LYS A 96 7.75 10.78 12.82
C LYS A 96 7.72 9.87 14.05
N ASN A 97 6.73 8.99 14.17
CA ASN A 97 6.56 8.08 15.31
C ASN A 97 7.22 6.72 15.06
N GLN A 98 7.64 6.43 13.83
CA GLN A 98 8.23 5.13 13.46
C GLN A 98 9.57 4.88 14.15
N THR A 99 10.33 5.92 14.48
CA THR A 99 11.63 5.80 15.13
C THR A 99 11.60 5.07 16.47
N ASN A 100 10.49 5.14 17.19
CA ASN A 100 10.30 4.44 18.46
C ASN A 100 10.04 2.93 18.30
N HIS A 101 9.80 2.48 17.06
CA HIS A 101 9.50 1.09 16.71
C HIS A 101 10.57 0.48 15.80
N GLU A 102 11.72 1.14 15.65
CA GLU A 102 12.84 0.64 14.86
C GLU A 102 13.53 -0.54 15.57
N ILE A 103 13.64 -1.66 14.90
CA ILE A 103 14.32 -2.87 15.34
C ILE A 103 15.63 -2.98 14.56
N ASN A 104 16.75 -2.98 15.23
CA ASN A 104 18.04 -3.15 14.57
C ASN A 104 18.18 -4.58 14.03
N LEU A 105 18.29 -4.68 12.71
CA LEU A 105 18.65 -5.91 12.03
C LEU A 105 20.14 -5.86 11.78
N ASN A 106 21.08 -6.18 12.31
CA ASN A 106 22.53 -6.11 12.03
C ASN A 106 22.96 -5.19 10.87
N ASN A 107 24.14 -4.60 10.96
CA ASN A 107 24.83 -3.88 9.87
C ASN A 107 24.08 -2.65 9.29
N GLY A 108 23.43 -1.86 10.15
CA GLY A 108 22.94 -0.53 9.74
C GLY A 108 21.56 -0.50 9.07
N ILE A 109 20.92 -1.65 8.89
CA ILE A 109 19.53 -1.74 8.42
C ILE A 109 18.61 -2.00 9.62
N LYS A 110 17.51 -1.28 9.65
CA LYS A 110 16.46 -1.38 10.67
C LYS A 110 15.17 -1.90 10.05
N LEU A 111 14.42 -2.63 10.84
CA LEU A 111 13.07 -3.09 10.52
C LEU A 111 12.05 -2.25 11.29
N ILE A 112 10.99 -1.85 10.60
CA ILE A 112 9.81 -1.22 11.19
C ILE A 112 8.62 -2.10 10.82
N GLN A 113 7.96 -2.68 11.80
CA GLN A 113 6.80 -3.52 11.59
C GLN A 113 5.53 -2.66 11.63
N ILE A 114 4.90 -2.42 10.49
CA ILE A 114 3.73 -1.55 10.39
C ILE A 114 2.46 -2.35 10.69
N ILE A 115 2.24 -3.44 9.96
CA ILE A 115 1.05 -4.31 10.07
C ILE A 115 1.52 -5.76 10.08
N GLY A 116 1.08 -6.56 11.03
CA GLY A 116 1.39 -7.98 11.12
C GLY A 116 2.89 -8.28 11.18
N SER A 117 3.33 -9.45 10.72
CA SER A 117 4.74 -9.85 10.66
C SER A 117 5.08 -10.43 9.29
N SER A 118 6.00 -9.78 8.58
CA SER A 118 6.48 -10.22 7.25
C SER A 118 7.66 -11.19 7.32
N PHE A 119 8.19 -11.46 8.51
CA PHE A 119 9.40 -12.26 8.69
C PHE A 119 9.12 -13.45 9.60
N SER A 120 9.36 -14.67 9.10
CA SER A 120 9.33 -15.89 9.89
C SER A 120 10.29 -15.79 11.07
N ASN A 121 9.86 -16.24 12.23
CA ASN A 121 10.63 -16.40 13.46
C ASN A 121 10.88 -15.17 14.35
N LYS A 122 10.24 -14.01 14.10
CA LYS A 122 10.39 -12.88 15.02
C LYS A 122 9.03 -12.30 15.36
N ASN A 123 8.57 -12.52 16.59
CA ASN A 123 7.38 -11.86 17.15
C ASN A 123 7.70 -10.39 17.43
N TYR A 124 7.58 -9.55 16.43
CA TYR A 124 7.62 -8.11 16.60
C TYR A 124 6.19 -7.57 16.68
N ASN A 125 5.95 -6.69 17.63
CA ASN A 125 4.66 -6.01 17.73
C ASN A 125 4.52 -5.02 16.58
N ALA A 126 3.49 -5.18 15.78
CA ALA A 126 3.15 -4.22 14.74
C ALA A 126 2.66 -2.91 15.37
N ILE A 127 2.88 -1.80 14.65
CA ILE A 127 2.40 -0.48 15.07
C ILE A 127 0.88 -0.39 14.96
N ILE A 128 0.34 -0.99 13.90
CA ILE A 128 -1.10 -1.05 13.64
C ILE A 128 -1.56 -2.50 13.85
N ASP A 129 -2.43 -2.67 14.82
CA ASP A 129 -3.14 -3.93 15.05
C ASP A 129 -4.42 -3.94 14.20
N HIS A 130 -4.32 -4.54 13.03
CA HIS A 130 -5.43 -4.64 12.10
C HIS A 130 -5.31 -5.87 11.22
N ASP A 131 -6.31 -6.72 11.23
CA ASP A 131 -6.37 -7.91 10.38
C ASP A 131 -6.83 -7.51 8.96
N THR A 132 -5.86 -7.16 8.15
CA THR A 132 -6.08 -6.70 6.77
C THR A 132 -5.86 -7.79 5.73
N GLY A 133 -5.50 -9.01 6.15
CA GLY A 133 -5.13 -10.08 5.22
C GLY A 133 -3.77 -9.89 4.55
N PHE A 134 -2.98 -8.90 4.97
CA PHE A 134 -1.60 -8.70 4.54
C PHE A 134 -0.71 -8.21 5.70
N ASN A 135 0.59 -8.42 5.54
CA ASN A 135 1.61 -7.87 6.42
C ASN A 135 2.35 -6.76 5.68
N LEU A 136 2.72 -5.71 6.41
CA LEU A 136 3.52 -4.61 5.91
C LEU A 136 4.65 -4.30 6.87
N SER A 137 5.87 -4.35 6.37
CA SER A 137 7.06 -3.88 7.08
C SER A 137 7.92 -3.01 6.18
N ILE A 138 8.80 -2.24 6.81
CA ILE A 138 9.72 -1.34 6.12
C ILE A 138 11.14 -1.70 6.57
N LEU A 139 12.02 -1.94 5.62
CA LEU A 139 13.47 -1.92 5.85
C LEU A 139 13.95 -0.48 5.63
N LYS A 140 14.64 0.05 6.63
CA LYS A 140 15.19 1.40 6.62
C LYS A 140 16.69 1.36 6.84
N GLY A 141 17.48 2.08 6.05
CA GLY A 141 18.91 2.19 6.21
C GLY A 141 19.56 3.18 5.27
N LYS A 142 20.81 3.51 5.56
CA LYS A 142 21.71 4.26 4.66
C LYS A 142 22.72 3.33 4.03
N GLN A 143 23.36 2.55 4.87
CA GLN A 143 24.36 1.55 4.48
C GLN A 143 24.11 0.29 5.30
N GLY A 144 24.29 -0.86 4.68
CA GLY A 144 24.17 -2.13 5.36
C GLY A 144 23.90 -3.31 4.46
N LEU A 145 23.97 -4.48 5.07
CA LEU A 145 23.71 -5.77 4.44
C LEU A 145 22.95 -6.66 5.43
N ILE A 146 21.85 -7.21 5.01
CA ILE A 146 21.18 -8.32 5.71
C ILE A 146 21.42 -9.56 4.86
N GLU A 147 22.07 -10.54 5.42
CA GLU A 147 22.25 -11.84 4.79
C GLU A 147 21.16 -12.81 5.26
N ASP A 148 20.87 -13.76 4.41
CA ASP A 148 20.01 -14.92 4.75
C ASP A 148 18.61 -14.56 5.25
N LEU A 149 18.06 -13.46 4.76
CA LEU A 149 16.68 -13.09 5.02
C LEU A 149 15.74 -14.06 4.29
N VAL A 150 14.83 -14.69 5.03
CA VAL A 150 13.86 -15.63 4.47
C VAL A 150 12.47 -15.03 4.51
N PHE A 151 11.83 -14.99 3.36
CA PHE A 151 10.42 -14.66 3.23
C PHE A 151 9.64 -15.97 3.11
N ASP A 152 8.91 -16.32 4.17
CA ASP A 152 8.10 -17.54 4.26
C ASP A 152 6.76 -17.45 3.51
N LYS A 153 6.49 -16.31 2.91
CA LYS A 153 5.30 -16.03 2.10
C LYS A 153 5.71 -15.29 0.82
N PRO A 154 4.91 -15.38 -0.26
CA PRO A 154 5.13 -14.52 -1.42
C PRO A 154 5.15 -13.07 -0.97
N THR A 155 6.18 -12.34 -1.35
CA THR A 155 6.42 -10.97 -0.86
C THR A 155 6.70 -10.03 -2.01
N ILE A 156 6.12 -8.85 -1.95
CA ILE A 156 6.43 -7.75 -2.85
C ILE A 156 7.34 -6.78 -2.11
N LEU A 157 8.48 -6.48 -2.70
CA LEU A 157 9.38 -5.42 -2.29
C LEU A 157 9.09 -4.19 -3.15
N PHE A 158 8.86 -3.04 -2.51
CA PHE A 158 8.67 -1.76 -3.19
C PHE A 158 9.64 -0.73 -2.63
N SER A 159 10.58 -0.27 -3.45
CA SER A 159 11.50 0.79 -3.05
C SER A 159 10.78 2.13 -3.03
N GLN A 160 10.39 2.59 -1.85
CA GLN A 160 9.82 3.92 -1.69
C GLN A 160 10.87 5.02 -1.90
N LYS A 161 12.10 4.79 -1.42
CA LYS A 161 13.23 5.70 -1.56
C LYS A 161 14.54 4.92 -1.56
N GLY A 162 15.45 5.32 -2.46
CA GLY A 162 16.80 4.79 -2.56
C GLY A 162 16.92 3.58 -3.48
N ASN A 163 18.18 3.17 -3.71
CA ASN A 163 18.51 2.07 -4.59
C ASN A 163 18.98 0.89 -3.73
N TRP A 164 18.20 -0.17 -3.74
CA TRP A 164 18.47 -1.39 -2.99
C TRP A 164 19.03 -2.47 -3.90
N LYS A 165 19.83 -3.37 -3.34
CA LYS A 165 20.29 -4.57 -4.02
C LYS A 165 19.70 -5.79 -3.34
N VAL A 166 19.14 -6.68 -4.13
CA VAL A 166 18.64 -7.98 -3.69
C VAL A 166 19.42 -9.06 -4.37
N LYS A 167 20.06 -9.92 -3.58
CA LYS A 167 20.80 -11.06 -4.08
C LYS A 167 20.03 -12.35 -3.75
N ILE A 168 19.78 -13.15 -4.80
CA ILE A 168 19.17 -14.47 -4.70
C ILE A 168 20.18 -15.46 -5.30
N GLU A 169 20.72 -16.34 -4.48
CA GLU A 169 21.80 -17.25 -4.86
C GLU A 169 23.00 -16.50 -5.46
N LYS A 170 23.25 -16.67 -6.78
CA LYS A 170 24.35 -16.03 -7.50
C LYS A 170 23.92 -14.76 -8.25
N ASN A 171 22.62 -14.49 -8.32
CA ASN A 171 22.08 -13.36 -9.08
C ASN A 171 21.87 -12.14 -8.19
N GLU A 172 22.27 -10.99 -8.67
CA GLU A 172 22.06 -9.69 -8.02
C GLU A 172 21.11 -8.84 -8.86
N PHE A 173 20.13 -8.21 -8.18
CA PHE A 173 19.12 -7.36 -8.78
C PHE A 173 19.17 -5.98 -8.11
N ASN A 174 19.18 -4.93 -8.92
CA ASN A 174 19.02 -3.57 -8.43
C ASN A 174 17.53 -3.21 -8.43
N ILE A 175 17.06 -2.69 -7.30
CA ILE A 175 15.71 -2.15 -7.13
C ILE A 175 15.86 -0.65 -6.93
N ASN A 176 15.60 0.14 -7.97
CA ASN A 176 15.69 1.58 -7.89
C ASN A 176 14.49 2.17 -7.16
N SER A 177 14.58 3.45 -6.80
CA SER A 177 13.44 4.16 -6.22
C SER A 177 12.20 4.06 -7.13
N LYS A 178 11.06 3.69 -6.54
CA LYS A 178 9.76 3.42 -7.18
C LYS A 178 9.66 2.07 -7.91
N ASP A 179 10.73 1.25 -7.95
CA ASP A 179 10.67 -0.09 -8.52
C ASP A 179 9.96 -1.07 -7.56
N THR A 180 9.37 -2.09 -8.17
CA THR A 180 8.72 -3.21 -7.47
C THR A 180 9.41 -4.52 -7.85
N PHE A 181 9.64 -5.38 -6.86
CA PHE A 181 10.27 -6.69 -7.04
C PHE A 181 9.48 -7.76 -6.31
N SER A 182 9.09 -8.81 -7.00
CA SER A 182 8.31 -9.91 -6.42
C SER A 182 9.22 -11.08 -6.02
N LEU A 183 9.08 -11.53 -4.79
CA LEU A 183 9.76 -12.70 -4.23
C LEU A 183 8.77 -13.86 -4.07
N PRO A 184 9.07 -15.02 -4.63
CA PRO A 184 8.30 -16.24 -4.38
C PRO A 184 8.36 -16.69 -2.92
N LEU A 185 7.44 -17.59 -2.56
CA LEU A 185 7.42 -18.29 -1.27
C LEU A 185 8.77 -18.95 -0.97
N ASN A 186 9.19 -18.91 0.30
CA ASN A 186 10.41 -19.52 0.82
C ASN A 186 11.70 -19.06 0.11
N THR A 187 11.70 -17.83 -0.37
CA THR A 187 12.88 -17.26 -1.01
C THR A 187 13.84 -16.71 0.04
N LYS A 188 15.07 -17.22 0.02
CA LYS A 188 16.19 -16.72 0.81
C LYS A 188 16.93 -15.67 0.02
N VAL A 189 17.11 -14.49 0.59
CA VAL A 189 17.75 -13.35 -0.08
C VAL A 189 18.78 -12.67 0.84
N SER A 190 19.73 -11.99 0.24
CA SER A 190 20.49 -10.93 0.91
C SER A 190 20.01 -9.59 0.38
N VAL A 191 19.80 -8.65 1.27
CA VAL A 191 19.35 -7.28 0.94
C VAL A 191 20.39 -6.30 1.40
N SER A 192 20.87 -5.44 0.51
CA SER A 192 21.86 -4.42 0.83
C SER A 192 21.49 -3.05 0.32
N ILE A 193 22.05 -2.05 0.97
CA ILE A 193 21.91 -0.64 0.65
C ILE A 193 23.24 0.05 0.89
N ASP A 194 23.63 0.93 -0.01
CA ASP A 194 24.76 1.84 0.12
C ASP A 194 24.35 3.21 -0.44
N ASN A 195 23.96 4.10 0.47
CA ASN A 195 23.47 5.42 0.15
C ASN A 195 23.87 6.42 1.24
N ASN A 196 23.85 7.72 0.91
CA ASN A 196 24.16 8.79 1.86
C ASN A 196 22.96 9.22 2.72
N GLU A 197 21.76 8.82 2.35
CA GLU A 197 20.49 9.17 3.02
C GLU A 197 19.73 7.93 3.49
N ASP A 198 18.77 8.14 4.39
CA ASP A 198 17.82 7.09 4.75
C ASP A 198 17.00 6.66 3.54
N CYS A 199 17.01 5.37 3.29
CA CYS A 199 16.27 4.70 2.24
C CYS A 199 15.22 3.78 2.84
N PHE A 200 14.15 3.54 2.11
CA PHE A 200 12.98 2.81 2.58
C PHE A 200 12.54 1.76 1.56
N LEU A 201 12.53 0.51 1.98
CA LEU A 201 12.04 -0.62 1.19
C LEU A 201 10.82 -1.22 1.89
N ASN A 202 9.66 -1.06 1.32
CA ASN A 202 8.43 -1.68 1.81
C ASN A 202 8.42 -3.17 1.44
N CYS A 203 8.09 -4.00 2.41
CA CYS A 203 7.94 -5.45 2.26
C CYS A 203 6.46 -5.78 2.55
N VAL A 204 5.75 -6.23 1.53
CA VAL A 204 4.34 -6.59 1.62
C VAL A 204 4.19 -8.07 1.35
N SER A 205 3.59 -8.80 2.28
CA SER A 205 3.28 -10.21 2.13
C SER A 205 1.83 -10.52 2.51
N LYS A 206 1.31 -11.65 2.07
CA LYS A 206 0.02 -12.16 2.55
C LYS A 206 0.11 -12.40 4.07
N ALA A 207 -0.97 -12.15 4.82
CA ALA A 207 -1.07 -12.48 6.25
C ALA A 207 -1.08 -13.99 6.52
#